data_c1cbea0e49b63029727520266c377b14
#
_entry.id   c1cbea0e49b63029727520266c377b14
#
_cell.length_a   1.000
_cell.length_b   1.000
_cell.length_c   1.000
_cell.angle_alpha   90.00
_cell.angle_beta   90.00
_cell.angle_gamma   90.00
#
_symmetry.space_group_name_H-M   'P 1'
#
loop_
_entity.id
_entity.type
_entity.pdbx_description
1 polymer ?
#
loop_
_entity_poly.entity_id
_entity_poly.type
_entity_poly.pdbx_seq_one_letter_code
_entity_poly.pdbx_strand_id
1 'polypeptide(L)'
;RQRQMCIRDSCLSALSTGELFSLVEQMDGMVILPLYLYDHSGITMNTCGFSCPWDSGQVGWIYADKAMIEQEHGKITPEILEQVRQTLEAEVKEYDYYLTNQCYGFQLFKEDVEVDSCWGFLGEIRDVQDAVKEHLPEDCNPAIVESLQFQYEELDIDEYLERLQEETEGLDCEPG
;
A
#
# COMPACT_ATOMS: atom_id res chain seq x y z
N ARG A 1 -10.41 -1.78 -8.42
CA ARG A 1 -9.84 -1.12 -9.62
C ARG A 1 -8.72 -0.23 -9.11
N GLN A 2 -7.48 -0.56 -9.44
CA GLN A 2 -6.32 0.28 -9.15
C GLN A 2 -6.47 1.62 -9.87
N ARG A 3 -6.46 2.72 -9.11
CA ARG A 3 -6.34 4.05 -9.69
C ARG A 3 -4.92 4.23 -10.22
N GLN A 4 -4.81 4.95 -11.33
CA GLN A 4 -3.55 5.09 -12.01
C GLN A 4 -2.65 6.05 -11.24
N MET A 5 -1.63 5.51 -10.59
CA MET A 5 -0.55 6.28 -10.00
C MET A 5 0.43 6.65 -11.13
N CYS A 6 0.39 7.89 -11.62
CA CYS A 6 1.33 8.38 -12.63
C CYS A 6 2.66 8.77 -11.97
N ILE A 7 3.52 7.78 -11.77
CA ILE A 7 4.93 8.05 -11.49
C ILE A 7 5.60 8.28 -12.86
N ARG A 8 5.91 9.54 -13.19
CA ARG A 8 6.55 9.96 -14.43
C ARG A 8 5.90 9.43 -15.71
N ASP A 9 4.72 9.92 -16.06
CA ASP A 9 4.30 9.84 -17.45
C ASP A 9 4.90 11.01 -18.23
N SER A 10 5.45 10.72 -19.41
CA SER A 10 6.31 11.61 -20.19
C SER A 10 5.68 12.95 -20.59
N CYS A 11 4.36 13.09 -20.51
CA CYS A 11 3.64 14.32 -20.85
C CYS A 11 3.57 15.30 -19.66
N LEU A 12 3.49 14.82 -18.42
CA LEU A 12 3.38 15.65 -17.23
C LEU A 12 4.75 16.02 -16.64
N SER A 13 5.78 15.23 -16.93
CA SER A 13 7.15 15.49 -16.48
C SER A 13 7.79 16.74 -17.11
N ALA A 14 7.21 17.27 -18.16
CA ALA A 14 7.66 18.50 -18.82
C ALA A 14 7.09 19.78 -18.17
N LEU A 15 6.08 19.65 -17.29
CA LEU A 15 5.43 20.77 -16.62
C LEU A 15 6.07 21.03 -15.26
N SER A 16 6.29 22.29 -14.94
CA SER A 16 6.64 22.70 -13.59
C SER A 16 5.46 22.47 -12.65
N THR A 17 5.73 22.32 -11.35
CA THR A 17 4.70 22.18 -10.30
C THR A 17 3.63 23.27 -10.39
N GLY A 18 4.01 24.53 -10.68
CA GLY A 18 3.09 25.64 -10.82
C GLY A 18 2.19 25.55 -12.06
N GLU A 19 2.71 25.06 -13.19
CA GLU A 19 1.93 24.83 -14.41
C GLU A 19 0.92 23.71 -14.22
N LEU A 20 1.30 22.67 -13.49
CA LEU A 20 0.42 21.56 -13.14
C LEU A 20 -0.72 22.01 -12.21
N PHE A 21 -0.45 22.78 -11.17
CA PHE A 21 -1.49 23.35 -10.32
C PHE A 21 -2.44 24.26 -11.11
N SER A 22 -1.92 25.09 -12.01
CA SER A 22 -2.76 25.95 -12.86
C SER A 22 -3.64 25.15 -13.83
N LEU A 23 -3.14 24.01 -14.33
CA LEU A 23 -3.91 23.08 -15.15
C LEU A 23 -5.05 22.43 -14.34
N VAL A 24 -4.75 22.00 -13.13
CA VAL A 24 -5.71 21.36 -12.23
C VAL A 24 -6.81 22.34 -11.78
N GLU A 25 -6.46 23.59 -11.46
CA GLU A 25 -7.43 24.62 -11.14
C GLU A 25 -8.40 24.90 -12.31
N GLN A 26 -7.99 24.64 -13.55
CA GLN A 26 -8.83 24.76 -14.73
C GLN A 26 -9.69 23.52 -15.01
N MET A 27 -9.38 22.38 -14.38
CA MET A 27 -10.10 21.12 -14.54
C MET A 27 -11.18 21.00 -13.44
N ASP A 28 -12.33 21.61 -13.70
CA ASP A 28 -13.47 21.56 -12.77
C ASP A 28 -13.89 20.11 -12.44
N GLY A 29 -13.94 19.81 -11.15
CA GLY A 29 -14.34 18.49 -10.65
C GLY A 29 -13.24 17.41 -10.65
N MET A 30 -11.97 17.79 -10.63
CA MET A 30 -10.83 16.88 -10.45
C MET A 30 -10.21 17.04 -9.07
N VAL A 31 -9.71 15.93 -8.51
CA VAL A 31 -8.88 15.92 -7.32
C VAL A 31 -7.50 15.42 -7.69
N ILE A 32 -6.46 16.17 -7.33
CA ILE A 32 -5.07 15.79 -7.53
C ILE A 32 -4.24 16.12 -6.29
N LEU A 33 -3.33 15.23 -5.92
CA LEU A 33 -2.41 15.38 -4.81
C LEU A 33 -0.98 15.12 -5.29
N PRO A 34 0.01 15.91 -4.82
CA PRO A 34 1.41 15.65 -5.11
C PRO A 34 1.87 14.40 -4.35
N LEU A 35 2.81 13.67 -4.94
CA LEU A 35 3.50 12.56 -4.31
C LEU A 35 4.93 12.99 -4.00
N TYR A 36 5.30 12.93 -2.73
CA TYR A 36 6.66 13.18 -2.25
C TYR A 36 7.28 11.89 -1.75
N LEU A 37 8.53 11.68 -2.10
CA LEU A 37 9.33 10.55 -1.65
C LEU A 37 10.49 11.06 -0.81
N TYR A 38 10.78 10.36 0.27
CA TYR A 38 11.97 10.54 1.11
C TYR A 38 12.78 9.24 1.09
N ASP A 39 14.07 9.35 0.76
CA ASP A 39 15.00 8.23 0.62
C ASP A 39 16.23 8.46 1.49
N HIS A 40 16.17 7.98 2.73
CA HIS A 40 17.28 8.05 3.69
C HIS A 40 17.24 6.83 4.61
N SER A 41 18.06 5.82 4.32
CA SER A 41 18.06 4.53 5.05
C SER A 41 16.71 3.78 5.03
N GLY A 42 15.90 4.05 4.02
CA GLY A 42 14.57 3.52 3.81
C GLY A 42 13.76 4.49 2.97
N ILE A 43 12.75 3.99 2.28
CA ILE A 43 11.90 4.78 1.38
C ILE A 43 10.54 4.98 2.05
N THR A 44 10.06 6.22 2.08
CA THR A 44 8.70 6.57 2.52
C THR A 44 8.06 7.60 1.59
N MET A 45 6.75 7.60 1.50
CA MET A 45 5.98 8.46 0.59
C MET A 45 4.80 9.13 1.30
N ASN A 46 4.49 10.37 0.94
CA ASN A 46 3.30 11.07 1.39
C ASN A 46 2.81 12.12 0.38
N THR A 47 1.71 12.80 0.71
CA THR A 47 1.10 13.85 -0.11
C THR A 47 1.39 15.27 0.37
N CYS A 48 2.07 15.44 1.51
CA CYS A 48 2.31 16.75 2.13
C CYS A 48 3.79 17.18 2.14
N GLY A 49 4.70 16.28 1.72
CA GLY A 49 6.14 16.55 1.65
C GLY A 49 6.88 16.29 2.97
N PHE A 50 8.19 16.42 2.91
CA PHE A 50 9.12 16.19 4.02
C PHE A 50 9.94 17.44 4.29
N SER A 51 10.39 17.59 5.53
CA SER A 51 11.20 18.73 5.97
C SER A 51 12.65 18.70 5.51
N CYS A 52 13.13 17.56 5.01
CA CYS A 52 14.50 17.39 4.55
C CYS A 52 14.58 17.60 3.02
N PRO A 53 15.16 18.72 2.54
CA PRO A 53 15.22 18.99 1.11
C PRO A 53 16.29 18.20 0.35
N TRP A 54 17.20 17.52 1.06
CA TRP A 54 18.33 16.81 0.45
C TRP A 54 17.97 15.39 0.05
N ASP A 55 17.16 14.73 0.87
CA ASP A 55 16.82 13.33 0.71
C ASP A 55 15.36 13.15 0.29
N SER A 56 14.64 14.24 0.01
CA SER A 56 13.25 14.18 -0.42
C SER A 56 12.95 15.08 -1.60
N GLY A 57 11.94 14.71 -2.36
CA GLY A 57 11.47 15.46 -3.50
C GLY A 57 10.11 15.03 -3.99
N GLN A 58 9.48 15.86 -4.80
CA GLN A 58 8.26 15.48 -5.48
C GLN A 58 8.61 14.52 -6.62
N VAL A 59 7.97 13.35 -6.63
CA VAL A 59 8.20 12.27 -7.61
C VAL A 59 7.04 12.06 -8.56
N GLY A 60 5.86 12.58 -8.25
CA GLY A 60 4.70 12.39 -9.09
C GLY A 60 3.42 13.01 -8.52
N TRP A 61 2.30 12.46 -8.97
CA TRP A 61 0.95 12.89 -8.61
C TRP A 61 0.04 11.67 -8.53
N ILE A 62 -0.95 11.72 -7.63
CA ILE A 62 -2.10 10.83 -7.62
C ILE A 62 -3.36 11.66 -7.88
N TYR A 63 -4.28 11.16 -8.70
CA TYR A 63 -5.46 11.92 -9.09
C TYR A 63 -6.69 11.07 -9.34
N ALA A 64 -7.85 11.70 -9.23
CA ALA A 64 -9.11 11.19 -9.72
C ALA A 64 -9.72 12.26 -10.65
N ASP A 65 -9.97 11.90 -11.89
CA ASP A 65 -10.61 12.79 -12.84
C ASP A 65 -12.14 12.80 -12.68
N LYS A 66 -12.77 13.77 -13.34
CA LYS A 66 -14.22 13.95 -13.31
C LYS A 66 -14.99 12.69 -13.70
N ALA A 67 -14.55 11.99 -14.75
CA ALA A 67 -15.24 10.79 -15.25
C ALA A 67 -15.18 9.65 -14.23
N MET A 68 -14.03 9.48 -13.58
CA MET A 68 -13.86 8.50 -12.49
C MET A 68 -14.78 8.81 -11.31
N ILE A 69 -14.82 10.08 -10.88
CA ILE A 69 -15.65 10.52 -9.76
C ILE A 69 -17.15 10.36 -10.07
N GLU A 70 -17.59 10.77 -11.28
CA GLU A 70 -18.99 10.61 -11.71
C GLU A 70 -19.40 9.13 -11.83
N GLN A 71 -18.49 8.26 -12.31
CA GLN A 71 -18.76 6.83 -12.42
C GLN A 71 -18.92 6.17 -11.04
N GLU A 72 -18.14 6.59 -10.05
CA GLU A 72 -18.13 5.98 -8.72
C GLU A 72 -19.23 6.55 -7.81
N HIS A 73 -19.44 7.84 -7.85
CA HIS A 73 -20.35 8.57 -6.94
C HIS A 73 -21.61 9.11 -7.62
N GLY A 74 -21.71 9.04 -8.93
CA GLY A 74 -22.88 9.49 -9.71
C GLY A 74 -23.02 11.00 -9.87
N LYS A 75 -22.38 11.80 -9.02
CA LYS A 75 -22.40 13.27 -9.05
C LYS A 75 -21.15 13.84 -8.41
N ILE A 76 -20.86 15.10 -8.73
CA ILE A 76 -19.76 15.84 -8.12
C ILE A 76 -20.33 16.91 -7.20
N THR A 77 -19.98 16.85 -5.93
CA THR A 77 -20.29 17.88 -4.91
C THR A 77 -19.02 18.15 -4.09
N PRO A 78 -18.94 19.29 -3.39
CA PRO A 78 -17.79 19.58 -2.52
C PRO A 78 -17.49 18.47 -1.50
N GLU A 79 -18.55 17.86 -0.95
CA GLU A 79 -18.43 16.77 0.03
C GLU A 79 -17.81 15.52 -0.62
N ILE A 80 -18.22 15.20 -1.86
CA ILE A 80 -17.65 14.06 -2.61
C ILE A 80 -16.21 14.33 -2.99
N LEU A 81 -15.87 15.55 -3.41
CA LEU A 81 -14.47 15.89 -3.71
C LEU A 81 -13.57 15.75 -2.47
N GLU A 82 -14.08 16.11 -1.28
CA GLU A 82 -13.35 15.89 -0.04
C GLU A 82 -13.21 14.41 0.32
N GLN A 83 -14.26 13.60 0.13
CA GLN A 83 -14.17 12.15 0.29
C GLN A 83 -13.16 11.52 -0.67
N VAL A 84 -13.14 11.96 -1.92
CA VAL A 84 -12.17 11.50 -2.93
C VAL A 84 -10.74 11.88 -2.51
N ARG A 85 -10.54 13.10 -1.99
CA ARG A 85 -9.24 13.53 -1.45
C ARG A 85 -8.76 12.56 -0.35
N GLN A 86 -9.61 12.30 0.63
CA GLN A 86 -9.30 11.41 1.75
C GLN A 86 -9.00 9.97 1.27
N THR A 87 -9.72 9.50 0.25
CA THR A 87 -9.45 8.21 -0.36
C THR A 87 -8.07 8.18 -1.02
N LEU A 88 -7.70 9.22 -1.79
CA LEU A 88 -6.37 9.30 -2.41
C LEU A 88 -5.25 9.36 -1.36
N GLU A 89 -5.45 10.09 -0.28
CA GLU A 89 -4.51 10.14 0.85
C GLU A 89 -4.34 8.77 1.52
N ALA A 90 -5.45 8.03 1.70
CA ALA A 90 -5.43 6.69 2.25
C ALA A 90 -4.73 5.68 1.33
N GLU A 91 -4.95 5.76 0.01
CA GLU A 91 -4.23 4.92 -0.98
C GLU A 91 -2.72 5.16 -0.96
N VAL A 92 -2.28 6.42 -0.82
CA VAL A 92 -0.85 6.75 -0.69
C VAL A 92 -0.29 6.22 0.63
N LYS A 93 -1.05 6.33 1.73
CA LYS A 93 -0.64 5.80 3.03
C LYS A 93 -0.53 4.27 3.01
N GLU A 94 -1.44 3.57 2.33
CA GLU A 94 -1.38 2.13 2.17
C GLU A 94 -0.14 1.70 1.36
N TYR A 95 0.17 2.45 0.31
CA TYR A 95 1.40 2.21 -0.45
C TYR A 95 2.66 2.52 0.38
N ASP A 96 2.63 3.53 1.24
CA ASP A 96 3.73 3.84 2.15
C ASP A 96 3.97 2.72 3.17
N TYR A 97 2.94 2.05 3.65
CA TYR A 97 3.09 0.86 4.48
C TYR A 97 3.86 -0.25 3.77
N TYR A 98 3.61 -0.45 2.48
CA TYR A 98 4.40 -1.39 1.67
C TYR A 98 5.86 -0.95 1.54
N LEU A 99 6.12 0.33 1.24
CA LEU A 99 7.48 0.87 1.10
C LEU A 99 8.29 0.82 2.39
N THR A 100 7.62 0.94 3.54
CA THR A 100 8.23 0.94 4.87
C THR A 100 8.27 -0.44 5.52
N ASN A 101 8.02 -1.51 4.74
CA ASN A 101 7.98 -2.90 5.20
C ASN A 101 6.94 -3.17 6.30
N GLN A 102 5.86 -2.40 6.33
CA GLN A 102 4.70 -2.65 7.21
C GLN A 102 3.66 -3.54 6.52
N CYS A 103 4.15 -4.63 5.94
CA CYS A 103 3.36 -5.69 5.33
C CYS A 103 3.57 -6.97 6.13
N TYR A 104 2.49 -7.53 6.66
CA TYR A 104 2.53 -8.64 7.60
C TYR A 104 1.74 -9.83 7.08
N GLY A 105 2.06 -10.98 7.62
CA GLY A 105 1.30 -12.20 7.49
C GLY A 105 1.25 -12.93 8.81
N PHE A 106 0.40 -13.94 8.91
CA PHE A 106 0.40 -14.84 10.04
C PHE A 106 0.39 -16.30 9.59
N GLN A 107 0.94 -17.16 10.42
CA GLN A 107 0.81 -18.61 10.33
C GLN A 107 0.31 -19.10 11.68
N LEU A 108 -0.74 -19.93 11.67
CA LEU A 108 -1.32 -20.51 12.86
C LEU A 108 -0.95 -21.99 12.94
N PHE A 109 -0.30 -22.38 14.03
CA PHE A 109 0.07 -23.77 14.30
C PHE A 109 -0.74 -24.34 15.44
N LYS A 110 -1.12 -25.62 15.30
CA LYS A 110 -1.72 -26.44 16.36
C LYS A 110 -0.92 -27.74 16.46
N GLU A 111 -0.25 -27.97 17.61
CA GLU A 111 0.59 -29.15 17.83
C GLU A 111 1.67 -29.34 16.73
N ASP A 112 2.35 -28.22 16.36
CA ASP A 112 3.38 -28.13 15.31
C ASP A 112 2.88 -28.41 13.88
N VAL A 113 1.57 -28.47 13.66
CA VAL A 113 0.96 -28.56 12.33
C VAL A 113 0.36 -27.21 11.96
N GLU A 114 0.75 -26.66 10.80
CA GLU A 114 0.11 -25.46 10.27
C GLU A 114 -1.36 -25.74 9.94
N VAL A 115 -2.25 -24.94 10.52
CA VAL A 115 -3.70 -25.09 10.35
C VAL A 115 -4.30 -23.97 9.52
N ASP A 116 -3.66 -22.80 9.50
CA ASP A 116 -4.09 -21.66 8.69
C ASP A 116 -2.94 -20.66 8.52
N SER A 117 -2.95 -19.90 7.39
CA SER A 117 -2.03 -18.81 7.13
C SER A 117 -2.66 -17.78 6.19
N CYS A 118 -2.33 -16.51 6.40
CA CYS A 118 -2.76 -15.43 5.52
C CYS A 118 -1.71 -14.31 5.51
N TRP A 119 -1.51 -13.71 4.33
CA TRP A 119 -0.48 -12.71 4.09
C TRP A 119 -1.08 -11.47 3.43
N GLY A 120 -0.34 -10.34 3.50
CA GLY A 120 -0.70 -9.11 2.81
C GLY A 120 -1.46 -8.11 3.68
N PHE A 121 -1.35 -8.19 5.00
CA PHE A 121 -1.90 -7.19 5.91
C PHE A 121 -0.99 -5.96 5.90
N LEU A 122 -1.48 -4.85 5.34
CA LEU A 122 -0.78 -3.57 5.32
C LEU A 122 -1.31 -2.68 6.45
N GLY A 123 -0.42 -2.03 7.19
CA GLY A 123 -0.81 -1.06 8.20
C GLY A 123 0.04 -1.07 9.46
N GLU A 124 -0.40 -0.32 10.46
CA GLU A 124 0.20 -0.36 11.78
C GLU A 124 -0.13 -1.69 12.47
N ILE A 125 0.78 -2.16 13.31
CA ILE A 125 0.70 -3.47 13.95
C ILE A 125 -0.64 -3.73 14.67
N ARG A 126 -1.26 -2.69 15.24
CA ARG A 126 -2.56 -2.81 15.93
C ARG A 126 -3.71 -3.08 14.97
N ASP A 127 -3.70 -2.40 13.83
CA ASP A 127 -4.73 -2.58 12.79
C ASP A 127 -4.62 -3.98 12.19
N VAL A 128 -3.39 -4.45 12.00
CA VAL A 128 -3.09 -5.83 11.55
C VAL A 128 -3.56 -6.87 12.58
N GLN A 129 -3.32 -6.65 13.87
CA GLN A 129 -3.80 -7.55 14.92
C GLN A 129 -5.33 -7.69 14.90
N ASP A 130 -6.05 -6.60 14.69
CA ASP A 130 -7.52 -6.65 14.61
C ASP A 130 -7.99 -7.38 13.36
N ALA A 131 -7.34 -7.17 12.21
CA ALA A 131 -7.64 -7.91 10.99
C ALA A 131 -7.35 -9.42 11.13
N VAL A 132 -6.23 -9.80 11.76
CA VAL A 132 -5.88 -11.20 12.03
C VAL A 132 -6.95 -11.89 12.89
N LYS A 133 -7.53 -11.21 13.88
CA LYS A 133 -8.59 -11.76 14.72
C LYS A 133 -9.81 -12.25 13.91
N GLU A 134 -10.12 -11.56 12.80
CA GLU A 134 -11.24 -11.92 11.93
C GLU A 134 -10.97 -13.20 11.09
N HIS A 135 -9.70 -13.57 10.93
CA HIS A 135 -9.26 -14.75 10.18
C HIS A 135 -8.99 -15.97 11.07
N LEU A 136 -9.08 -15.84 12.39
CA LEU A 136 -8.86 -16.98 13.28
C LEU A 136 -10.01 -17.97 13.19
N PRO A 137 -9.72 -19.30 13.27
CA PRO A 137 -10.75 -20.32 13.41
C PRO A 137 -11.66 -20.08 14.62
N GLU A 138 -12.94 -20.48 14.52
CA GLU A 138 -13.96 -20.26 15.56
C GLU A 138 -13.59 -20.87 16.93
N ASP A 139 -12.77 -21.92 16.95
CA ASP A 139 -12.29 -22.58 18.16
C ASP A 139 -11.05 -21.91 18.77
N CYS A 140 -10.50 -20.90 18.12
CA CYS A 140 -9.31 -20.17 18.58
C CYS A 140 -9.69 -18.99 19.48
N ASN A 141 -8.97 -18.86 20.62
CA ASN A 141 -9.18 -17.69 21.50
C ASN A 141 -8.56 -16.42 20.88
N PRO A 142 -9.34 -15.37 20.54
CA PRO A 142 -8.82 -14.15 19.97
C PRO A 142 -7.75 -13.44 20.82
N ALA A 143 -7.72 -13.67 22.13
CA ALA A 143 -6.70 -13.09 23.02
C ALA A 143 -5.27 -13.58 22.70
N ILE A 144 -5.11 -14.65 21.93
CA ILE A 144 -3.79 -15.11 21.48
C ILE A 144 -3.08 -14.05 20.65
N VAL A 145 -3.83 -13.28 19.86
CA VAL A 145 -3.27 -12.22 18.99
C VAL A 145 -2.65 -11.09 19.81
N GLU A 146 -3.16 -10.81 21.00
CA GLU A 146 -2.63 -9.76 21.89
C GLU A 146 -1.29 -10.19 22.54
N SER A 147 -1.03 -11.49 22.59
CA SER A 147 0.20 -12.05 23.15
C SER A 147 1.28 -12.33 22.09
N LEU A 148 1.00 -12.13 20.80
CA LEU A 148 1.94 -12.36 19.71
C LEU A 148 3.14 -11.42 19.85
N GLN A 149 4.33 -12.01 19.99
CA GLN A 149 5.59 -11.31 19.79
C GLN A 149 5.90 -11.39 18.29
N PHE A 150 5.88 -10.24 17.62
CA PHE A 150 6.31 -10.18 16.25
C PHE A 150 7.81 -10.48 16.18
N GLN A 151 8.16 -11.58 15.56
CA GLN A 151 9.54 -11.82 15.13
C GLN A 151 9.69 -11.17 13.76
N TYR A 152 10.50 -10.12 13.68
CA TYR A 152 10.95 -9.62 12.40
C TYR A 152 11.98 -10.61 11.87
N GLU A 153 11.61 -11.40 10.91
CA GLU A 153 12.56 -12.06 10.04
C GLU A 153 12.79 -11.11 8.86
N GLU A 154 13.96 -10.51 8.81
CA GLU A 154 14.40 -9.78 7.63
C GLU A 154 14.67 -10.82 6.55
N LEU A 155 13.65 -11.07 5.70
CA LEU A 155 13.79 -11.99 4.58
C LEU A 155 14.64 -11.29 3.52
N ASP A 156 15.84 -11.81 3.28
CA ASP A 156 16.59 -11.52 2.08
C ASP A 156 15.73 -11.99 0.89
N ILE A 157 15.37 -11.05 0.02
CA ILE A 157 14.48 -11.32 -1.12
C ILE A 157 15.10 -12.38 -2.03
N ASP A 158 16.43 -12.40 -2.19
CA ASP A 158 17.13 -13.37 -3.02
C ASP A 158 17.06 -14.77 -2.39
N GLU A 159 17.22 -14.90 -1.08
CA GLU A 159 17.05 -16.17 -0.34
C GLU A 159 15.59 -16.65 -0.38
N TYR A 160 14.62 -15.75 -0.30
CA TYR A 160 13.21 -16.10 -0.41
C TYR A 160 12.85 -16.60 -1.81
N LEU A 161 13.36 -15.96 -2.86
CA LEU A 161 13.13 -16.37 -4.24
C LEU A 161 13.79 -17.74 -4.55
N GLU A 162 14.98 -18.01 -3.99
CA GLU A 162 15.63 -19.32 -4.10
C GLU A 162 14.80 -20.42 -3.44
N ARG A 163 14.26 -20.19 -2.23
CA ARG A 163 13.35 -21.15 -1.56
C ARG A 163 12.09 -21.43 -2.37
N LEU A 164 11.46 -20.40 -2.94
CA LEU A 164 10.29 -20.58 -3.80
C LEU A 164 10.60 -21.40 -5.06
N GLN A 165 11.79 -21.25 -5.62
CA GLN A 165 12.22 -22.03 -6.78
C GLN A 165 12.45 -23.51 -6.39
N GLU A 166 13.08 -23.78 -5.25
CA GLU A 166 13.29 -25.14 -4.73
C GLU A 166 11.96 -25.85 -4.42
N GLU A 167 10.98 -25.15 -3.84
CA GLU A 167 9.64 -25.70 -3.55
C GLU A 167 8.89 -26.04 -4.85
N THR A 168 8.99 -25.21 -5.89
CA THR A 168 8.33 -25.46 -7.17
C THR A 168 9.00 -26.57 -7.98
N GLU A 169 10.31 -26.72 -7.91
CA GLU A 169 11.03 -27.82 -8.56
C GLU A 169 10.82 -29.18 -7.86
N GLY A 170 10.55 -29.17 -6.55
CA GLY A 170 10.24 -30.37 -5.77
C GLY A 170 8.87 -30.98 -6.09
N LEU A 171 7.94 -30.22 -6.65
CA LEU A 171 6.60 -30.67 -7.01
C LEU A 171 6.52 -31.39 -8.38
N ASP A 172 7.52 -31.22 -9.24
CA ASP A 172 7.54 -31.80 -10.59
C ASP A 172 8.20 -33.21 -10.67
N CYS A 173 8.57 -33.82 -9.55
CA CYS A 173 9.25 -35.12 -9.50
C CYS A 173 8.41 -36.25 -8.92
N GLU A 174 7.18 -36.44 -9.35
CA GLU A 174 6.50 -37.75 -9.26
C GLU A 174 6.30 -38.34 -10.68
N PRO A 175 7.12 -39.31 -11.10
CA PRO A 175 6.82 -40.10 -12.29
C PRO A 175 5.71 -41.10 -11.96
N GLY A 176 4.60 -41.00 -12.66
CA GLY A 176 3.52 -41.97 -12.67
C GLY A 176 3.90 -43.33 -13.25
#